data_8f13df5e481e6e1735031ebf8306226e
#
_entry.id   8f13df5e481e6e1735031ebf8306226e
#
_cell.length_a   1.000
_cell.length_b   1.000
_cell.length_c   1.000
_cell.angle_alpha   90.00
_cell.angle_beta   90.00
_cell.angle_gamma   90.00
#
_symmetry.space_group_name_H-M   'P 1'
#
loop_
_entity.id
_entity.type
_entity.pdbx_description
1 polymer ?
#
loop_
_entity_poly.entity_id
_entity_poly.type
_entity_poly.pdbx_seq_one_letter_code
_entity_poly.pdbx_strand_id
1 'polypeptide(L)'
;MENRFFLNELFKSLSFSYQRLFIIILSIFIGALTCSAFLNIYFDIDIKLSKELKAYGANVIISPKNIDENFISNAKYEEIKQKLKARALTPFLYEFLNLGSTSAVVLGTDFKALKLTKPFLEIKDGSFSLRDFNDNSIFLGIDLAKQLGLKVGNELQIYNPNNGKSVKLTIKAIFLSNDEFDSIALASLNVIQNLSDTQGINYANAIVDGNFQNVWSQTQAISDNTINAKPISSVSLSENLVLKKIKTLMFLIVIIVLIIVTTSVNTTLSSIIFSRKKEIALRLALGAKKSEIFKLFASECFIVSLIASIIGAFCGIFLANIFGYLIFNSSIDFRFKAVLISIIISLAFAFFAAFLPIKKALKINICDNLKGD
;
A
#
# COMPACT_ATOMS: atom_id res chain seq x y z
N MET A 1 44.78 30.74 -2.93
CA MET A 1 45.74 29.74 -2.39
C MET A 1 45.18 28.99 -1.17
N GLU A 2 44.49 29.66 -0.25
CA GLU A 2 43.89 29.02 0.95
C GLU A 2 42.98 27.80 0.68
N ASN A 3 42.10 27.87 -0.33
CA ASN A 3 41.18 26.77 -0.63
C ASN A 3 41.88 25.48 -1.15
N ARG A 4 42.98 25.61 -1.89
CA ARG A 4 43.76 24.47 -2.36
C ARG A 4 44.54 23.80 -1.23
N PHE A 5 45.06 24.58 -0.29
CA PHE A 5 45.76 24.05 0.88
C PHE A 5 44.78 23.29 1.79
N PHE A 6 43.60 23.87 2.05
CA PHE A 6 42.56 23.25 2.84
C PHE A 6 42.06 21.92 2.23
N LEU A 7 41.86 21.84 0.92
CA LEU A 7 41.48 20.60 0.23
C LEU A 7 42.57 19.53 0.33
N ASN A 8 43.83 19.90 0.17
CA ASN A 8 44.97 18.95 0.31
C ASN A 8 45.11 18.42 1.74
N GLU A 9 44.88 19.25 2.75
CA GLU A 9 44.82 18.82 4.15
C GLU A 9 43.68 17.87 4.41
N LEU A 10 42.48 18.13 3.89
CA LEU A 10 41.30 17.24 3.94
C LEU A 10 41.65 15.86 3.37
N PHE A 11 42.22 15.79 2.17
CA PHE A 11 42.55 14.52 1.53
C PHE A 11 43.60 13.74 2.32
N LYS A 12 44.64 14.39 2.85
CA LYS A 12 45.66 13.75 3.70
C LYS A 12 45.06 13.26 5.03
N SER A 13 44.16 14.02 5.61
CA SER A 13 43.45 13.68 6.83
C SER A 13 42.59 12.44 6.66
N LEU A 14 41.83 12.35 5.54
CA LEU A 14 41.01 11.20 5.18
C LEU A 14 41.84 9.93 4.97
N SER A 15 43.06 10.05 4.38
CA SER A 15 43.90 8.89 4.12
C SER A 15 44.57 8.32 5.37
N PHE A 16 44.80 9.11 6.41
CA PHE A 16 45.49 8.67 7.63
C PHE A 16 44.61 7.82 8.56
N SER A 17 43.27 7.95 8.51
CA SER A 17 42.35 7.26 9.40
C SER A 17 41.36 6.35 8.65
N TYR A 18 41.75 5.80 7.50
CA TYR A 18 40.81 5.14 6.55
C TYR A 18 39.98 4.02 7.19
N GLN A 19 40.52 3.21 8.10
CA GLN A 19 39.76 2.12 8.76
C GLN A 19 38.62 2.65 9.63
N ARG A 20 38.84 3.73 10.37
CA ARG A 20 37.80 4.35 11.22
C ARG A 20 36.80 5.14 10.40
N LEU A 21 37.26 5.81 9.35
CA LEU A 21 36.38 6.50 8.40
C LEU A 21 35.47 5.52 7.66
N PHE A 22 35.98 4.31 7.35
CA PHE A 22 35.16 3.27 6.76
C PHE A 22 33.96 2.88 7.63
N ILE A 23 34.15 2.81 8.97
CA ILE A 23 33.05 2.54 9.92
C ILE A 23 32.00 3.67 9.87
N ILE A 24 32.43 4.93 9.79
CA ILE A 24 31.51 6.10 9.66
C ILE A 24 30.75 6.00 8.33
N ILE A 25 31.47 5.74 7.23
CA ILE A 25 30.87 5.58 5.89
C ILE A 25 29.82 4.47 5.92
N LEU A 26 30.19 3.30 6.45
CA LEU A 26 29.30 2.14 6.52
C LEU A 26 28.07 2.42 7.39
N SER A 27 28.24 3.07 8.53
CA SER A 27 27.13 3.42 9.42
C SER A 27 26.14 4.37 8.74
N ILE A 28 26.63 5.45 8.11
CA ILE A 28 25.79 6.43 7.43
C ILE A 28 25.15 5.81 6.17
N PHE A 29 25.89 4.98 5.44
CA PHE A 29 25.38 4.24 4.30
C PHE A 29 24.18 3.35 4.70
N ILE A 30 24.30 2.55 5.78
CA ILE A 30 23.21 1.71 6.29
C ILE A 30 22.02 2.56 6.70
N GLY A 31 22.24 3.70 7.38
CA GLY A 31 21.19 4.61 7.78
C GLY A 31 20.45 5.21 6.58
N ALA A 32 21.16 5.69 5.57
CA ALA A 32 20.59 6.25 4.37
C ALA A 32 19.87 5.21 3.51
N LEU A 33 20.46 4.00 3.40
CA LEU A 33 19.87 2.85 2.71
C LEU A 33 18.54 2.46 3.34
N THR A 34 18.51 2.27 4.66
CA THR A 34 17.30 1.90 5.39
C THR A 34 16.24 3.00 5.30
N CYS A 35 16.63 4.25 5.53
CA CYS A 35 15.73 5.39 5.44
C CYS A 35 15.10 5.52 4.05
N SER A 36 15.91 5.39 2.98
CA SER A 36 15.45 5.46 1.60
C SER A 36 14.51 4.30 1.26
N ALA A 37 14.88 3.07 1.66
CA ALA A 37 14.03 1.89 1.42
C ALA A 37 12.66 2.05 2.06
N PHE A 38 12.62 2.38 3.35
CA PHE A 38 11.35 2.52 4.06
C PHE A 38 10.52 3.72 3.59
N LEU A 39 11.15 4.84 3.22
CA LEU A 39 10.40 5.99 2.66
C LEU A 39 9.79 5.67 1.30
N ASN A 40 10.50 4.97 0.41
CA ASN A 40 9.93 4.55 -0.87
C ASN A 40 8.73 3.61 -0.65
N ILE A 41 8.85 2.62 0.23
CA ILE A 41 7.74 1.73 0.59
C ILE A 41 6.59 2.53 1.24
N TYR A 42 6.89 3.45 2.17
CA TYR A 42 5.89 4.26 2.86
C TYR A 42 4.99 5.05 1.90
N PHE A 43 5.56 5.61 0.83
CA PHE A 43 4.79 6.36 -0.16
C PHE A 43 4.04 5.47 -1.16
N ASP A 44 4.42 4.21 -1.30
CA ASP A 44 3.83 3.28 -2.27
C ASP A 44 2.85 2.29 -1.64
N ILE A 45 2.99 2.01 -0.34
CA ILE A 45 2.22 0.99 0.37
C ILE A 45 0.72 1.19 0.30
N ASP A 46 0.23 2.46 0.28
CA ASP A 46 -1.21 2.75 0.20
C ASP A 46 -1.82 2.19 -1.08
N ILE A 47 -1.10 2.31 -2.20
CA ILE A 47 -1.57 1.85 -3.51
C ILE A 47 -1.46 0.33 -3.59
N LYS A 48 -0.34 -0.23 -3.14
CA LYS A 48 -0.06 -1.67 -3.26
C LYS A 48 -0.96 -2.49 -2.35
N LEU A 49 -1.02 -2.15 -1.06
CA LEU A 49 -1.86 -2.87 -0.10
C LEU A 49 -3.36 -2.69 -0.42
N SER A 50 -3.78 -1.48 -0.84
CA SER A 50 -5.14 -1.25 -1.30
C SER A 50 -5.49 -2.12 -2.51
N LYS A 51 -4.55 -2.32 -3.44
CA LYS A 51 -4.74 -3.21 -4.60
C LYS A 51 -4.84 -4.68 -4.18
N GLU A 52 -4.00 -5.13 -3.24
CA GLU A 52 -4.05 -6.48 -2.68
C GLU A 52 -5.37 -6.72 -1.93
N LEU A 53 -5.74 -5.83 -1.01
CA LEU A 53 -6.97 -5.98 -0.23
C LEU A 53 -8.24 -5.93 -1.10
N LYS A 54 -8.22 -5.18 -2.20
CA LYS A 54 -9.31 -5.15 -3.19
C LYS A 54 -9.36 -6.38 -4.11
N ALA A 55 -8.33 -7.20 -4.11
CA ALA A 55 -8.41 -8.53 -4.70
C ALA A 55 -9.37 -9.44 -3.92
N TYR A 56 -9.70 -9.10 -2.69
CA TYR A 56 -10.64 -9.84 -1.84
C TYR A 56 -12.12 -9.46 -2.06
N GLY A 57 -12.44 -8.55 -2.97
CA GLY A 57 -13.82 -8.26 -3.35
C GLY A 57 -14.19 -6.78 -3.41
N ALA A 58 -15.50 -6.53 -3.44
CA ALA A 58 -16.07 -5.19 -3.51
C ALA A 58 -15.74 -4.37 -2.25
N ASN A 59 -15.42 -3.08 -2.45
CA ASN A 59 -15.17 -2.13 -1.36
C ASN A 59 -16.17 -0.97 -1.29
N VAL A 60 -17.12 -0.94 -2.22
CA VAL A 60 -18.21 0.05 -2.26
C VAL A 60 -19.54 -0.67 -2.48
N ILE A 61 -20.56 -0.27 -1.72
CA ILE A 61 -21.94 -0.64 -1.93
C ILE A 61 -22.74 0.59 -2.36
N ILE A 62 -23.60 0.42 -3.35
CA ILE A 62 -24.49 1.45 -3.90
C ILE A 62 -25.91 0.93 -3.76
N SER A 63 -26.75 1.64 -3.04
CA SER A 63 -28.13 1.25 -2.77
C SER A 63 -29.08 2.44 -2.94
N PRO A 64 -30.38 2.21 -3.13
CA PRO A 64 -31.39 3.27 -3.07
C PRO A 64 -31.34 3.97 -1.71
N LYS A 65 -31.63 5.26 -1.67
CA LYS A 65 -31.65 6.06 -0.45
C LYS A 65 -33.01 5.97 0.26
N ASN A 66 -34.09 5.92 -0.51
CA ASN A 66 -35.43 5.77 0.01
C ASN A 66 -35.79 4.29 0.10
N ILE A 67 -36.31 3.87 1.25
CA ILE A 67 -36.76 2.49 1.49
C ILE A 67 -37.97 2.14 0.60
N ASP A 68 -38.77 3.12 0.23
CA ASP A 68 -39.97 2.95 -0.62
C ASP A 68 -39.64 2.78 -2.12
N GLU A 69 -38.46 3.28 -2.57
CA GLU A 69 -37.95 3.09 -3.92
C GLU A 69 -36.86 1.98 -3.89
N ASN A 70 -37.29 0.71 -3.89
CA ASN A 70 -36.38 -0.45 -3.77
C ASN A 70 -35.45 -0.66 -4.98
N PHE A 71 -35.45 0.26 -5.96
CA PHE A 71 -34.75 0.08 -7.21
C PHE A 71 -33.94 1.31 -7.64
N ILE A 72 -32.76 1.06 -8.19
CA ILE A 72 -31.97 2.00 -8.97
C ILE A 72 -32.36 1.77 -10.44
N SER A 73 -32.90 2.77 -11.14
CA SER A 73 -33.24 2.63 -12.55
C SER A 73 -32.04 2.33 -13.42
N ASN A 74 -32.24 1.62 -14.55
CA ASN A 74 -31.16 1.32 -15.49
C ASN A 74 -30.45 2.58 -16.00
N ALA A 75 -31.19 3.67 -16.23
CA ALA A 75 -30.61 4.95 -16.63
C ALA A 75 -29.65 5.50 -15.57
N LYS A 76 -30.04 5.41 -14.29
CA LYS A 76 -29.21 5.85 -13.17
C LYS A 76 -28.01 4.94 -12.95
N TYR A 77 -28.15 3.65 -13.15
CA TYR A 77 -27.04 2.70 -13.10
C TYR A 77 -25.97 3.01 -14.17
N GLU A 78 -26.38 3.30 -15.40
CA GLU A 78 -25.43 3.69 -16.46
C GLU A 78 -24.77 5.06 -16.18
N GLU A 79 -25.48 6.01 -15.56
CA GLU A 79 -24.90 7.27 -15.09
C GLU A 79 -23.80 7.01 -14.04
N ILE A 80 -24.07 6.13 -13.07
CA ILE A 80 -23.08 5.72 -12.05
C ILE A 80 -21.85 5.09 -12.70
N LYS A 81 -22.06 4.20 -13.66
CA LYS A 81 -21.00 3.49 -14.37
C LYS A 81 -20.06 4.44 -15.13
N GLN A 82 -20.61 5.55 -15.64
CA GLN A 82 -19.81 6.58 -16.31
C GLN A 82 -19.06 7.48 -15.32
N LYS A 83 -19.69 7.83 -14.20
CA LYS A 83 -19.12 8.76 -13.21
C LYS A 83 -18.13 8.09 -12.26
N LEU A 84 -18.42 6.86 -11.85
CA LEU A 84 -17.58 6.12 -10.91
C LEU A 84 -16.41 5.47 -11.65
N LYS A 85 -15.18 5.84 -11.28
CA LYS A 85 -13.96 5.20 -11.80
C LYS A 85 -13.75 3.84 -11.14
N ALA A 86 -14.69 2.91 -11.36
CA ALA A 86 -14.64 1.58 -10.78
C ALA A 86 -13.92 0.60 -11.71
N ARG A 87 -13.10 -0.27 -11.15
CA ARG A 87 -12.49 -1.41 -11.85
C ARG A 87 -13.53 -2.48 -12.19
N ALA A 88 -14.54 -2.63 -11.35
CA ALA A 88 -15.70 -3.47 -11.56
C ALA A 88 -16.91 -2.82 -10.88
N LEU A 89 -18.06 -2.94 -11.52
CA LEU A 89 -19.37 -2.52 -11.00
C LEU A 89 -20.35 -3.64 -11.30
N THR A 90 -20.81 -4.33 -10.27
CA THR A 90 -21.67 -5.50 -10.36
C THR A 90 -23.08 -5.13 -9.93
N PRO A 91 -24.05 -5.16 -10.83
CA PRO A 91 -25.46 -4.94 -10.50
C PRO A 91 -26.07 -6.18 -9.86
N PHE A 92 -27.01 -6.00 -8.97
CA PHE A 92 -27.77 -7.07 -8.34
C PHE A 92 -29.26 -6.73 -8.33
N LEU A 93 -30.05 -7.63 -8.94
CA LEU A 93 -31.49 -7.64 -8.88
C LEU A 93 -31.91 -8.95 -8.24
N TYR A 94 -32.42 -8.94 -7.03
CA TYR A 94 -32.91 -10.13 -6.36
C TYR A 94 -34.44 -10.20 -6.45
N GLU A 95 -34.91 -11.38 -6.79
CA GLU A 95 -36.34 -11.69 -6.86
C GLU A 95 -36.61 -13.02 -6.16
N PHE A 96 -37.77 -13.12 -5.48
CA PHE A 96 -38.21 -14.34 -4.87
C PHE A 96 -39.09 -15.10 -5.87
N LEU A 97 -38.57 -16.15 -6.47
CA LEU A 97 -39.15 -16.88 -7.59
C LEU A 97 -39.35 -18.35 -7.25
N ASN A 98 -40.28 -19.00 -7.95
CA ASN A 98 -40.48 -20.43 -7.82
C ASN A 98 -39.57 -21.20 -8.80
N LEU A 99 -38.73 -22.05 -8.25
CA LEU A 99 -37.83 -22.95 -8.96
C LEU A 99 -38.38 -24.38 -8.90
N GLY A 100 -39.19 -24.75 -9.89
CA GLY A 100 -39.97 -25.98 -9.80
C GLY A 100 -40.99 -25.94 -8.66
N SER A 101 -40.84 -26.81 -7.66
CA SER A 101 -41.71 -26.87 -6.48
C SER A 101 -41.25 -26.06 -5.29
N THR A 102 -40.08 -25.41 -5.36
CA THR A 102 -39.46 -24.71 -4.24
C THR A 102 -39.33 -23.23 -4.57
N SER A 103 -39.62 -22.36 -3.63
CA SER A 103 -39.36 -20.91 -3.75
C SER A 103 -37.95 -20.58 -3.25
N ALA A 104 -37.22 -19.81 -4.03
CA ALA A 104 -35.87 -19.37 -3.64
C ALA A 104 -35.57 -17.97 -4.19
N VAL A 105 -34.55 -17.34 -3.67
CA VAL A 105 -34.00 -16.08 -4.20
C VAL A 105 -33.21 -16.36 -5.46
N VAL A 106 -33.57 -15.67 -6.54
CA VAL A 106 -32.80 -15.67 -7.78
C VAL A 106 -32.21 -14.27 -7.96
N LEU A 107 -30.90 -14.23 -8.16
CA LEU A 107 -30.14 -13.00 -8.29
C LEU A 107 -29.73 -12.78 -9.74
N GLY A 108 -30.30 -11.73 -10.34
CA GLY A 108 -29.88 -11.24 -11.66
C GLY A 108 -28.63 -10.39 -11.54
N THR A 109 -27.59 -10.71 -12.31
CA THR A 109 -26.30 -10.02 -12.21
C THR A 109 -25.52 -10.00 -13.53
N ASP A 110 -24.49 -9.14 -13.59
CA ASP A 110 -23.44 -9.21 -14.62
C ASP A 110 -22.29 -10.10 -14.12
N PHE A 111 -22.09 -11.16 -14.84
CA PHE A 111 -21.18 -12.20 -14.41
C PHE A 111 -19.71 -11.86 -14.55
N LYS A 112 -19.35 -11.01 -15.53
CA LYS A 112 -17.96 -10.51 -15.68
C LYS A 112 -17.57 -9.66 -14.49
N ALA A 113 -18.47 -8.80 -14.08
CA ALA A 113 -18.26 -7.94 -12.92
C ALA A 113 -18.29 -8.75 -11.61
N LEU A 114 -19.21 -9.73 -11.48
CA LEU A 114 -19.34 -10.59 -10.31
C LEU A 114 -18.05 -11.36 -10.02
N LYS A 115 -17.40 -11.92 -11.02
CA LYS A 115 -16.13 -12.64 -10.86
C LYS A 115 -15.02 -11.79 -10.26
N LEU A 116 -15.05 -10.48 -10.49
CA LEU A 116 -14.09 -9.54 -9.90
C LEU A 116 -14.49 -9.12 -8.48
N THR A 117 -15.79 -8.91 -8.24
CA THR A 117 -16.30 -8.44 -6.94
C THR A 117 -16.50 -9.56 -5.92
N LYS A 118 -16.60 -10.82 -6.37
CA LYS A 118 -16.64 -12.02 -5.53
C LYS A 118 -15.62 -13.08 -6.04
N PRO A 119 -14.32 -12.86 -5.84
CA PRO A 119 -13.27 -13.73 -6.38
C PRO A 119 -13.20 -15.12 -5.75
N PHE A 120 -13.78 -15.30 -4.56
CA PHE A 120 -13.78 -16.59 -3.83
C PHE A 120 -14.94 -17.52 -4.18
N LEU A 121 -15.74 -17.18 -5.20
CA LEU A 121 -16.78 -18.05 -5.70
C LEU A 121 -16.15 -19.21 -6.46
N GLU A 122 -16.18 -20.40 -5.86
CA GLU A 122 -15.62 -21.63 -6.42
C GLU A 122 -16.68 -22.44 -7.19
N ILE A 123 -16.33 -22.93 -8.37
CA ILE A 123 -17.18 -23.88 -9.08
C ILE A 123 -16.88 -25.29 -8.59
N LYS A 124 -17.90 -25.94 -8.07
CA LYS A 124 -17.82 -27.36 -7.60
C LYS A 124 -18.19 -28.34 -8.66
N ASP A 125 -19.10 -27.98 -9.56
CA ASP A 125 -19.51 -28.83 -10.68
C ASP A 125 -19.90 -27.96 -11.88
N GLY A 126 -19.62 -28.44 -13.10
CA GLY A 126 -19.91 -27.72 -14.34
C GLY A 126 -18.77 -26.80 -14.80
N SER A 127 -19.09 -25.87 -15.68
CA SER A 127 -18.15 -24.91 -16.24
C SER A 127 -18.62 -23.48 -15.99
N PHE A 128 -17.65 -22.59 -15.81
CA PHE A 128 -17.83 -21.19 -15.52
C PHE A 128 -17.08 -20.33 -16.54
N SER A 129 -17.30 -20.65 -17.80
CA SER A 129 -16.80 -19.82 -18.88
C SER A 129 -17.70 -18.59 -19.05
N LEU A 130 -17.10 -17.44 -19.36
CA LEU A 130 -17.87 -16.23 -19.73
C LEU A 130 -18.75 -16.44 -20.95
N ARG A 131 -18.51 -17.49 -21.75
CA ARG A 131 -19.34 -17.91 -22.89
C ARG A 131 -20.57 -18.70 -22.46
N ASP A 132 -20.53 -19.32 -21.28
CA ASP A 132 -21.62 -20.17 -20.76
C ASP A 132 -22.66 -19.37 -19.99
N PHE A 133 -22.35 -18.11 -19.63
CA PHE A 133 -23.29 -17.21 -18.99
C PHE A 133 -24.03 -16.38 -20.04
N ASN A 134 -25.09 -16.95 -20.53
CA ASN A 134 -26.03 -16.36 -21.46
C ASN A 134 -27.42 -16.32 -20.83
N ASP A 135 -28.40 -15.74 -21.53
CA ASP A 135 -29.76 -15.61 -21.05
C ASP A 135 -30.51 -16.95 -20.91
N ASN A 136 -29.92 -18.10 -21.31
CA ASN A 136 -30.45 -19.42 -21.14
C ASN A 136 -29.80 -20.20 -19.99
N SER A 137 -28.95 -19.58 -19.22
CA SER A 137 -28.12 -20.25 -18.18
C SER A 137 -28.52 -19.82 -16.78
N ILE A 138 -28.43 -20.76 -15.83
CA ILE A 138 -28.54 -20.50 -14.40
C ILE A 138 -27.41 -21.22 -13.66
N PHE A 139 -26.95 -20.64 -12.59
CA PHE A 139 -25.97 -21.20 -11.68
C PHE A 139 -26.61 -21.35 -10.31
N LEU A 140 -26.43 -22.49 -9.66
CA LEU A 140 -27.02 -22.75 -8.36
C LEU A 140 -25.95 -22.75 -7.26
N GLY A 141 -26.27 -22.15 -6.13
CA GLY A 141 -25.50 -22.37 -4.91
C GLY A 141 -25.61 -23.82 -4.45
N ILE A 142 -24.56 -24.32 -3.83
CA ILE A 142 -24.44 -25.76 -3.50
C ILE A 142 -25.58 -26.25 -2.60
N ASP A 143 -26.05 -25.43 -1.67
CA ASP A 143 -27.11 -25.83 -0.75
C ASP A 143 -28.48 -25.84 -1.46
N LEU A 144 -28.73 -24.84 -2.33
CA LEU A 144 -29.93 -24.81 -3.16
C LEU A 144 -29.98 -26.00 -4.14
N ALA A 145 -28.83 -26.32 -4.77
CA ALA A 145 -28.74 -27.47 -5.68
C ALA A 145 -29.03 -28.79 -4.96
N LYS A 146 -28.52 -28.96 -3.72
CA LYS A 146 -28.83 -30.14 -2.89
C LYS A 146 -30.31 -30.19 -2.50
N GLN A 147 -30.89 -29.04 -2.10
CA GLN A 147 -32.31 -28.96 -1.73
C GLN A 147 -33.26 -29.34 -2.89
N LEU A 148 -32.92 -28.88 -4.11
CA LEU A 148 -33.69 -29.17 -5.31
C LEU A 148 -33.38 -30.55 -5.90
N GLY A 149 -32.30 -31.20 -5.49
CA GLY A 149 -31.84 -32.48 -6.06
C GLY A 149 -31.40 -32.39 -7.53
N LEU A 150 -30.98 -31.19 -7.97
CA LEU A 150 -30.63 -30.90 -9.36
C LEU A 150 -29.11 -30.94 -9.59
N LYS A 151 -28.75 -31.30 -10.84
CA LYS A 151 -27.36 -31.42 -11.29
C LYS A 151 -27.12 -30.52 -12.51
N VAL A 152 -25.86 -30.30 -12.80
CA VAL A 152 -25.43 -29.60 -14.02
C VAL A 152 -25.99 -30.29 -15.25
N GLY A 153 -26.51 -29.51 -16.20
CA GLY A 153 -27.17 -29.98 -17.42
C GLY A 153 -28.69 -30.16 -17.30
N ASN A 154 -29.26 -30.20 -16.10
CA ASN A 154 -30.72 -30.22 -15.96
C ASN A 154 -31.33 -28.89 -16.40
N GLU A 155 -32.56 -28.96 -16.95
CA GLU A 155 -33.38 -27.80 -17.20
C GLU A 155 -34.20 -27.44 -15.96
N LEU A 156 -34.29 -26.17 -15.63
CA LEU A 156 -35.03 -25.64 -14.51
C LEU A 156 -36.04 -24.61 -15.02
N GLN A 157 -37.33 -24.82 -14.75
CA GLN A 157 -38.35 -23.82 -14.99
C GLN A 157 -38.45 -22.87 -13.81
N ILE A 158 -38.30 -21.60 -14.07
CA ILE A 158 -38.44 -20.51 -13.09
C ILE A 158 -39.75 -19.81 -13.38
N TYR A 159 -40.56 -19.61 -12.37
CA TYR A 159 -41.87 -18.99 -12.46
C TYR A 159 -41.96 -17.83 -11.47
N ASN A 160 -42.44 -16.68 -11.97
CA ASN A 160 -42.72 -15.53 -11.13
C ASN A 160 -44.21 -15.56 -10.71
N PRO A 161 -44.50 -15.78 -9.43
CA PRO A 161 -45.88 -15.87 -8.96
C PRO A 161 -46.66 -14.52 -9.06
N ASN A 162 -45.96 -13.39 -9.12
CA ASN A 162 -46.56 -12.06 -9.11
C ASN A 162 -47.19 -11.68 -10.48
N ASN A 163 -46.56 -12.08 -11.59
CA ASN A 163 -46.99 -11.71 -12.94
C ASN A 163 -47.28 -12.88 -13.88
N GLY A 164 -47.09 -14.10 -13.40
CA GLY A 164 -47.37 -15.32 -14.17
C GLY A 164 -46.32 -15.68 -15.24
N LYS A 165 -45.24 -14.92 -15.39
CA LYS A 165 -44.18 -15.18 -16.36
C LYS A 165 -43.33 -16.35 -15.93
N SER A 166 -42.86 -17.12 -16.92
CA SER A 166 -41.92 -18.23 -16.67
C SER A 166 -40.85 -18.27 -17.75
N VAL A 167 -39.70 -18.81 -17.37
CA VAL A 167 -38.55 -19.03 -18.25
C VAL A 167 -37.93 -20.39 -17.92
N LYS A 168 -37.44 -21.10 -18.95
CA LYS A 168 -36.64 -22.32 -18.75
C LYS A 168 -35.17 -21.99 -18.92
N LEU A 169 -34.36 -22.34 -17.93
CA LEU A 169 -32.93 -22.15 -17.93
C LEU A 169 -32.22 -23.48 -17.71
N THR A 170 -31.03 -23.59 -18.28
CA THR A 170 -30.16 -24.76 -18.10
C THR A 170 -29.15 -24.53 -17.00
N ILE A 171 -29.02 -25.44 -16.05
CA ILE A 171 -28.03 -25.40 -14.98
C ILE A 171 -26.65 -25.65 -15.58
N LYS A 172 -25.78 -24.61 -15.59
CA LYS A 172 -24.41 -24.69 -16.16
C LYS A 172 -23.33 -24.92 -15.14
N ALA A 173 -23.56 -24.51 -13.90
CA ALA A 173 -22.63 -24.78 -12.81
C ALA A 173 -23.32 -24.78 -11.44
N ILE A 174 -22.67 -25.47 -10.51
CA ILE A 174 -22.96 -25.43 -9.07
C ILE A 174 -21.75 -24.79 -8.40
N PHE A 175 -21.97 -23.76 -7.60
CA PHE A 175 -20.90 -23.00 -6.96
C PHE A 175 -20.97 -23.05 -5.44
N LEU A 176 -19.83 -22.79 -4.80
CA LEU A 176 -19.64 -22.63 -3.37
C LEU A 176 -19.04 -21.24 -3.10
N SER A 177 -19.63 -20.49 -2.20
CA SER A 177 -19.18 -19.18 -1.78
C SER A 177 -18.82 -19.11 -0.29
N ASN A 178 -19.27 -20.10 0.50
CA ASN A 178 -19.18 -20.13 1.95
C ASN A 178 -19.90 -18.95 2.63
N ASP A 179 -20.94 -18.45 2.01
CA ASP A 179 -21.82 -17.39 2.54
C ASP A 179 -23.27 -17.64 2.10
N GLU A 180 -24.15 -16.65 2.27
CA GLU A 180 -25.56 -16.68 1.89
C GLU A 180 -25.82 -17.01 0.40
N PHE A 181 -24.82 -16.83 -0.47
CA PHE A 181 -24.91 -17.17 -1.88
C PHE A 181 -25.04 -18.68 -2.12
N ASP A 182 -24.65 -19.52 -1.16
CA ASP A 182 -24.79 -20.97 -1.28
C ASP A 182 -26.25 -21.44 -1.33
N SER A 183 -27.18 -20.59 -0.86
CA SER A 183 -28.64 -20.85 -0.84
C SER A 183 -29.42 -20.15 -1.94
N ILE A 184 -28.75 -19.49 -2.92
CA ILE A 184 -29.42 -18.74 -3.97
C ILE A 184 -29.05 -19.23 -5.36
N ALA A 185 -29.83 -18.76 -6.38
CA ALA A 185 -29.50 -18.98 -7.78
C ALA A 185 -29.00 -17.67 -8.43
N LEU A 186 -28.10 -17.78 -9.40
CA LEU A 186 -27.58 -16.67 -10.19
C LEU A 186 -28.01 -16.83 -11.64
N ALA A 187 -28.57 -15.75 -12.22
CA ALA A 187 -28.96 -15.70 -13.63
C ALA A 187 -28.52 -14.36 -14.26
N SER A 188 -28.63 -14.25 -15.58
CA SER A 188 -28.39 -12.99 -16.28
C SER A 188 -29.34 -11.90 -15.76
N LEU A 189 -28.82 -10.67 -15.57
CA LEU A 189 -29.62 -9.52 -15.16
C LEU A 189 -30.81 -9.31 -16.10
N ASN A 190 -30.59 -9.41 -17.42
CA ASN A 190 -31.64 -9.24 -18.43
C ASN A 190 -32.81 -10.25 -18.26
N VAL A 191 -32.50 -11.50 -17.96
CA VAL A 191 -33.49 -12.54 -17.75
C VAL A 191 -34.37 -12.23 -16.55
N ILE A 192 -33.76 -11.84 -15.44
CA ILE A 192 -34.52 -11.51 -14.22
C ILE A 192 -35.31 -10.22 -14.39
N GLN A 193 -34.74 -9.19 -15.02
CA GLN A 193 -35.48 -7.97 -15.36
C GLN A 193 -36.75 -8.24 -16.23
N ASN A 194 -36.59 -9.08 -17.24
CA ASN A 194 -37.75 -9.47 -18.11
C ASN A 194 -38.77 -10.31 -17.36
N LEU A 195 -38.32 -11.19 -16.44
CA LEU A 195 -39.22 -12.06 -15.67
C LEU A 195 -39.97 -11.29 -14.58
N SER A 196 -39.36 -10.25 -14.01
CA SER A 196 -39.97 -9.42 -12.96
C SER A 196 -40.66 -8.14 -13.47
N ASP A 197 -40.58 -7.83 -14.78
CA ASP A 197 -41.02 -6.55 -15.36
C ASP A 197 -40.34 -5.32 -14.73
N THR A 198 -39.12 -5.50 -14.20
CA THR A 198 -38.39 -4.46 -13.49
C THR A 198 -37.29 -3.88 -14.37
N GLN A 199 -37.27 -2.52 -14.53
CA GLN A 199 -36.20 -1.84 -15.28
C GLN A 199 -35.20 -1.17 -14.32
N GLY A 200 -34.58 -1.97 -13.49
CA GLY A 200 -33.64 -1.47 -12.48
C GLY A 200 -32.90 -2.60 -11.76
N ILE A 201 -32.18 -2.21 -10.73
CA ILE A 201 -31.42 -3.08 -9.84
C ILE A 201 -31.69 -2.69 -8.38
N ASN A 202 -31.59 -3.63 -7.45
CA ASN A 202 -31.77 -3.32 -6.03
C ASN A 202 -30.53 -2.66 -5.43
N TYR A 203 -29.34 -3.12 -5.79
CA TYR A 203 -28.09 -2.54 -5.34
C TYR A 203 -26.97 -2.90 -6.33
N ALA A 204 -25.83 -2.24 -6.19
CA ALA A 204 -24.61 -2.58 -6.90
C ALA A 204 -23.41 -2.61 -5.97
N ASN A 205 -22.51 -3.52 -6.23
CA ASN A 205 -21.22 -3.60 -5.59
C ASN A 205 -20.12 -3.14 -6.54
N ALA A 206 -19.18 -2.30 -6.05
CA ALA A 206 -18.10 -1.81 -6.88
C ALA A 206 -16.72 -2.04 -6.24
N ILE A 207 -15.71 -2.12 -7.11
CA ILE A 207 -14.30 -2.04 -6.74
C ILE A 207 -13.78 -0.70 -7.25
N VAL A 208 -13.49 0.22 -6.33
CA VAL A 208 -12.97 1.55 -6.62
C VAL A 208 -11.52 1.62 -6.15
N ASP A 209 -10.61 2.02 -7.06
CA ASP A 209 -9.19 2.13 -6.74
C ASP A 209 -8.86 3.45 -6.02
N GLY A 210 -7.85 3.41 -5.14
CA GLY A 210 -7.42 4.56 -4.33
C GLY A 210 -7.45 4.28 -2.83
N ASN A 211 -6.98 5.23 -2.04
CA ASN A 211 -7.10 5.17 -0.58
C ASN A 211 -8.53 5.48 -0.13
N PHE A 212 -8.81 5.29 1.17
CA PHE A 212 -10.15 5.53 1.73
C PHE A 212 -10.71 6.92 1.40
N GLN A 213 -9.90 7.97 1.46
CA GLN A 213 -10.35 9.34 1.15
C GLN A 213 -10.75 9.49 -0.32
N ASN A 214 -10.01 8.86 -1.24
CA ASN A 214 -10.36 8.87 -2.66
C ASN A 214 -11.63 8.07 -2.94
N VAL A 215 -11.79 6.90 -2.32
CA VAL A 215 -13.02 6.09 -2.41
C VAL A 215 -14.19 6.87 -1.83
N TRP A 216 -14.02 7.47 -0.64
CA TRP A 216 -15.03 8.30 0.00
C TRP A 216 -15.44 9.49 -0.87
N SER A 217 -14.49 10.23 -1.43
CA SER A 217 -14.82 11.38 -2.30
C SER A 217 -15.57 10.96 -3.57
N GLN A 218 -15.21 9.83 -4.17
CA GLN A 218 -15.90 9.30 -5.34
C GLN A 218 -17.31 8.82 -5.00
N THR A 219 -17.51 8.15 -3.85
CA THR A 219 -18.85 7.72 -3.40
C THR A 219 -19.75 8.90 -3.07
N GLN A 220 -19.22 9.97 -2.47
CA GLN A 220 -19.97 11.20 -2.23
C GLN A 220 -20.37 11.91 -3.53
N ALA A 221 -19.51 11.89 -4.55
CA ALA A 221 -19.78 12.52 -5.85
C ALA A 221 -20.91 11.85 -6.64
N ILE A 222 -21.20 10.57 -6.41
CA ILE A 222 -22.31 9.83 -7.04
C ILE A 222 -23.54 9.70 -6.14
N SER A 223 -23.41 10.00 -4.86
CA SER A 223 -24.53 9.99 -3.91
C SER A 223 -25.40 11.23 -4.12
N ASP A 224 -26.70 11.03 -4.19
CA ASP A 224 -27.70 12.10 -4.35
C ASP A 224 -28.94 11.83 -3.50
N ASN A 225 -30.08 12.42 -3.86
CA ASN A 225 -31.35 12.21 -3.16
C ASN A 225 -31.96 10.82 -3.39
N THR A 226 -31.56 10.13 -4.45
CA THR A 226 -32.10 8.82 -4.85
C THR A 226 -31.16 7.67 -4.51
N ILE A 227 -29.85 7.92 -4.46
CA ILE A 227 -28.80 6.91 -4.30
C ILE A 227 -27.90 7.23 -3.12
N ASN A 228 -27.56 6.18 -2.39
CA ASN A 228 -26.59 6.21 -1.30
C ASN A 228 -25.44 5.28 -1.64
N ALA A 229 -24.30 5.85 -2.00
CA ALA A 229 -23.07 5.09 -2.21
C ALA A 229 -22.16 5.21 -0.98
N LYS A 230 -21.77 4.08 -0.43
CA LYS A 230 -20.92 4.03 0.78
C LYS A 230 -19.76 3.07 0.58
N PRO A 231 -18.55 3.43 1.05
CA PRO A 231 -17.49 2.44 1.23
C PRO A 231 -17.97 1.37 2.20
N ILE A 232 -17.65 0.12 1.93
CA ILE A 232 -17.88 -1.00 2.86
C ILE A 232 -16.95 -0.79 4.04
N SER A 233 -17.49 -0.31 5.15
CA SER A 233 -16.72 0.19 6.30
C SER A 233 -15.82 -0.86 6.94
N SER A 234 -16.22 -2.12 6.94
CA SER A 234 -15.41 -3.22 7.49
C SER A 234 -14.10 -3.43 6.72
N VAL A 235 -14.13 -3.35 5.39
CA VAL A 235 -12.94 -3.49 4.54
C VAL A 235 -12.10 -2.22 4.59
N SER A 236 -12.71 -1.05 4.44
CA SER A 236 -12.01 0.24 4.36
C SER A 236 -11.45 0.73 5.68
N LEU A 237 -12.12 0.49 6.82
CA LEU A 237 -11.62 0.86 8.15
C LEU A 237 -10.50 -0.06 8.60
N SER A 238 -10.63 -1.37 8.37
CA SER A 238 -9.58 -2.34 8.68
C SER A 238 -8.33 -2.09 7.84
N GLU A 239 -8.50 -1.76 6.56
CA GLU A 239 -7.42 -1.36 5.64
C GLU A 239 -6.64 -0.17 6.21
N ASN A 240 -7.33 0.92 6.57
CA ASN A 240 -6.68 2.12 7.11
C ASN A 240 -5.99 1.88 8.46
N LEU A 241 -6.59 1.08 9.34
CA LEU A 241 -6.00 0.75 10.62
C LEU A 241 -4.73 -0.08 10.46
N VAL A 242 -4.73 -1.08 9.56
CA VAL A 242 -3.58 -1.91 9.25
C VAL A 242 -2.47 -1.07 8.61
N LEU A 243 -2.80 -0.26 7.59
CA LEU A 243 -1.86 0.66 6.94
C LEU A 243 -1.21 1.61 7.93
N LYS A 244 -2.01 2.23 8.82
CA LYS A 244 -1.49 3.14 9.84
C LYS A 244 -0.53 2.43 10.80
N LYS A 245 -0.86 1.20 11.24
CA LYS A 245 0.02 0.40 12.10
C LYS A 245 1.33 0.04 11.39
N ILE A 246 1.27 -0.41 10.14
CA ILE A 246 2.47 -0.74 9.35
C ILE A 246 3.35 0.50 9.17
N LYS A 247 2.78 1.64 8.78
CA LYS A 247 3.51 2.91 8.63
C LYS A 247 4.17 3.37 9.93
N THR A 248 3.47 3.20 11.05
CA THR A 248 4.02 3.52 12.37
C THR A 248 5.20 2.61 12.72
N LEU A 249 5.10 1.30 12.46
CA LEU A 249 6.21 0.36 12.66
C LEU A 249 7.41 0.70 11.78
N MET A 250 7.20 1.03 10.52
CA MET A 250 8.27 1.45 9.60
C MET A 250 8.98 2.71 10.10
N PHE A 251 8.23 3.71 10.54
CA PHE A 251 8.77 4.93 11.12
C PHE A 251 9.60 4.64 12.39
N LEU A 252 9.12 3.75 13.26
CA LEU A 252 9.81 3.37 14.48
C LEU A 252 11.14 2.66 14.16
N ILE A 253 11.15 1.75 13.17
CA ILE A 253 12.37 1.08 12.72
C ILE A 253 13.39 2.10 12.19
N VAL A 254 12.97 3.06 11.37
CA VAL A 254 13.85 4.11 10.85
C VAL A 254 14.46 4.92 11.99
N ILE A 255 13.67 5.31 13.01
CA ILE A 255 14.18 6.04 14.18
C ILE A 255 15.23 5.21 14.93
N ILE A 256 14.97 3.93 15.18
CA ILE A 256 15.91 3.04 15.88
C ILE A 256 17.23 2.95 15.10
N VAL A 257 17.17 2.74 13.79
CA VAL A 257 18.36 2.68 12.94
C VAL A 257 19.13 4.00 12.98
N LEU A 258 18.46 5.14 12.90
CA LEU A 258 19.10 6.46 12.97
C LEU A 258 19.77 6.71 14.33
N ILE A 259 19.21 6.23 15.43
CA ILE A 259 19.84 6.28 16.77
C ILE A 259 21.11 5.44 16.80
N ILE A 260 21.07 4.22 16.25
CA ILE A 260 22.24 3.33 16.17
C ILE A 260 23.35 3.98 15.33
N VAL A 261 23.00 4.54 14.17
CA VAL A 261 23.92 5.27 13.30
C VAL A 261 24.55 6.46 14.03
N THR A 262 23.72 7.26 14.71
CA THR A 262 24.17 8.43 15.48
C THR A 262 25.20 8.02 16.55
N THR A 263 24.91 6.94 17.29
CA THR A 263 25.79 6.42 18.33
C THR A 263 27.11 5.89 17.74
N SER A 264 27.04 5.16 16.62
CA SER A 264 28.22 4.64 15.92
C SER A 264 29.12 5.75 15.40
N VAL A 265 28.55 6.76 14.74
CA VAL A 265 29.29 7.94 14.24
C VAL A 265 29.92 8.72 15.39
N ASN A 266 29.16 8.96 16.48
CA ASN A 266 29.66 9.68 17.66
C ASN A 266 30.86 8.96 18.30
N THR A 267 30.78 7.66 18.52
CA THR A 267 31.83 6.85 19.11
C THR A 267 33.07 6.82 18.23
N THR A 268 32.90 6.58 16.92
CA THR A 268 34.00 6.48 15.97
C THR A 268 34.72 7.82 15.82
N LEU A 269 33.96 8.92 15.69
CA LEU A 269 34.53 10.26 15.59
C LEU A 269 35.26 10.68 16.88
N SER A 270 34.71 10.32 18.05
CA SER A 270 35.38 10.51 19.34
C SER A 270 36.74 9.77 19.38
N SER A 271 36.79 8.56 18.87
CA SER A 271 38.04 7.76 18.76
C SER A 271 39.05 8.42 17.81
N ILE A 272 38.59 8.96 16.66
CA ILE A 272 39.46 9.69 15.70
C ILE A 272 40.04 10.94 16.37
N ILE A 273 39.24 11.72 17.03
CA ILE A 273 39.63 12.95 17.72
C ILE A 273 40.66 12.62 18.83
N PHE A 274 40.38 11.57 19.60
CA PHE A 274 41.29 11.12 20.66
C PHE A 274 42.67 10.71 20.10
N SER A 275 42.72 9.98 18.99
CA SER A 275 44.02 9.60 18.36
C SER A 275 44.78 10.80 17.76
N ARG A 276 44.07 11.90 17.42
CA ARG A 276 44.66 13.14 16.88
C ARG A 276 44.87 14.23 17.92
N LYS A 277 44.75 13.91 19.19
CA LYS A 277 44.81 14.83 20.31
C LYS A 277 46.06 15.69 20.33
N LYS A 278 47.25 15.03 20.07
CA LYS A 278 48.56 15.73 20.02
C LYS A 278 48.65 16.71 18.83
N GLU A 279 48.12 16.29 17.66
CA GLU A 279 48.07 17.15 16.46
C GLU A 279 47.19 18.40 16.70
N ILE A 280 46.01 18.21 17.30
CA ILE A 280 45.08 19.29 17.64
C ILE A 280 45.72 20.26 18.65
N ALA A 281 46.41 19.73 19.69
CA ALA A 281 47.09 20.53 20.68
C ALA A 281 48.25 21.35 20.07
N LEU A 282 49.03 20.75 19.16
CA LEU A 282 50.11 21.43 18.44
C LEU A 282 49.57 22.57 17.56
N ARG A 283 48.49 22.34 16.80
CA ARG A 283 47.87 23.39 15.97
C ARG A 283 47.36 24.56 16.82
N LEU A 284 46.74 24.30 17.98
CA LEU A 284 46.28 25.32 18.91
C LEU A 284 47.50 26.10 19.53
N ALA A 285 48.61 25.42 19.84
CA ALA A 285 49.82 26.06 20.34
C ALA A 285 50.48 26.98 19.29
N LEU A 286 50.38 26.62 18.00
CA LEU A 286 50.84 27.45 16.87
C LEU A 286 49.87 28.61 16.50
N GLY A 287 48.77 28.78 17.25
CA GLY A 287 47.89 29.91 17.09
C GLY A 287 46.62 29.66 16.21
N ALA A 288 46.36 28.39 15.83
CA ALA A 288 45.13 28.05 15.10
C ALA A 288 43.88 28.39 15.96
N LYS A 289 42.87 28.98 15.32
CA LYS A 289 41.59 29.27 15.99
C LYS A 289 40.78 28.00 16.21
N LYS A 290 40.10 27.89 17.33
CA LYS A 290 39.18 26.76 17.63
C LYS A 290 38.13 26.57 16.53
N SER A 291 37.66 27.65 15.90
CA SER A 291 36.73 27.60 14.79
C SER A 291 37.30 26.96 13.53
N GLU A 292 38.61 27.05 13.28
CA GLU A 292 39.26 26.39 12.13
C GLU A 292 39.34 24.92 12.32
N ILE A 293 39.67 24.47 13.53
CA ILE A 293 39.66 23.01 13.87
C ILE A 293 38.25 22.46 13.79
N PHE A 294 37.25 23.22 14.29
CA PHE A 294 35.85 22.78 14.13
C PHE A 294 35.46 22.64 12.66
N LYS A 295 35.76 23.65 11.83
CA LYS A 295 35.46 23.60 10.38
C LYS A 295 36.15 22.43 9.68
N LEU A 296 37.38 22.08 10.04
CA LEU A 296 38.13 20.99 9.46
C LEU A 296 37.41 19.65 9.72
N PHE A 297 37.13 19.31 10.98
CA PHE A 297 36.47 18.07 11.33
C PHE A 297 35.00 18.01 10.85
N ALA A 298 34.30 19.13 10.90
CA ALA A 298 32.92 19.22 10.40
C ALA A 298 32.87 19.02 8.89
N SER A 299 33.81 19.59 8.12
CA SER A 299 33.87 19.40 6.67
C SER A 299 34.28 17.99 6.28
N GLU A 300 35.23 17.35 7.02
CA GLU A 300 35.57 15.93 6.85
C GLU A 300 34.32 15.05 7.01
N CYS A 301 33.60 15.22 8.12
CA CYS A 301 32.38 14.47 8.41
C CYS A 301 31.30 14.73 7.36
N PHE A 302 31.11 16.00 6.93
CA PHE A 302 30.11 16.37 5.93
C PHE A 302 30.36 15.71 4.57
N ILE A 303 31.61 15.74 4.06
CA ILE A 303 31.95 15.14 2.76
C ILE A 303 31.72 13.64 2.79
N VAL A 304 32.23 12.97 3.85
CA VAL A 304 32.06 11.53 4.02
C VAL A 304 30.58 11.15 4.13
N SER A 305 29.83 11.92 4.91
CA SER A 305 28.38 11.68 5.09
C SER A 305 27.60 11.91 3.80
N LEU A 306 27.97 12.91 3.00
CA LEU A 306 27.30 13.22 1.74
C LEU A 306 27.49 12.06 0.75
N ILE A 307 28.71 11.58 0.57
CA ILE A 307 29.00 10.47 -0.33
C ILE A 307 28.29 9.18 0.15
N ALA A 308 28.40 8.86 1.43
CA ALA A 308 27.78 7.67 2.00
C ALA A 308 26.26 7.71 1.92
N SER A 309 25.62 8.88 2.17
CA SER A 309 24.17 9.04 2.11
C SER A 309 23.63 8.96 0.69
N ILE A 310 24.32 9.52 -0.31
CA ILE A 310 23.93 9.41 -1.72
C ILE A 310 23.98 7.94 -2.16
N ILE A 311 25.10 7.25 -1.97
CA ILE A 311 25.25 5.85 -2.36
C ILE A 311 24.22 4.99 -1.60
N GLY A 312 24.08 5.20 -0.29
CA GLY A 312 23.12 4.49 0.55
C GLY A 312 21.66 4.70 0.09
N ALA A 313 21.27 5.94 -0.23
CA ALA A 313 19.92 6.24 -0.69
C ALA A 313 19.60 5.57 -2.03
N PHE A 314 20.54 5.52 -2.97
CA PHE A 314 20.36 4.79 -4.23
C PHE A 314 20.27 3.28 -4.02
N CYS A 315 21.15 2.69 -3.19
CA CYS A 315 21.07 1.28 -2.82
C CYS A 315 19.76 0.95 -2.08
N GLY A 316 19.22 1.90 -1.32
CA GLY A 316 17.94 1.78 -0.64
C GLY A 316 16.75 1.56 -1.57
N ILE A 317 16.79 2.11 -2.79
CA ILE A 317 15.77 1.84 -3.83
C ILE A 317 15.80 0.37 -4.24
N PHE A 318 17.01 -0.19 -4.41
CA PHE A 318 17.18 -1.62 -4.72
C PHE A 318 16.58 -2.49 -3.61
N LEU A 319 16.87 -2.15 -2.35
CA LEU A 319 16.31 -2.85 -1.19
C LEU A 319 14.78 -2.72 -1.13
N ALA A 320 14.23 -1.53 -1.42
CA ALA A 320 12.79 -1.31 -1.51
C ALA A 320 12.14 -2.21 -2.56
N ASN A 321 12.76 -2.34 -3.74
CA ASN A 321 12.26 -3.23 -4.78
C ASN A 321 12.29 -4.70 -4.37
N ILE A 322 13.36 -5.17 -3.71
CA ILE A 322 13.44 -6.53 -3.18
C ILE A 322 12.28 -6.79 -2.21
N PHE A 323 12.03 -5.89 -1.28
CA PHE A 323 10.89 -6.01 -0.36
C PHE A 323 9.54 -5.94 -1.09
N GLY A 324 9.41 -5.08 -2.11
CA GLY A 324 8.22 -5.00 -2.94
C GLY A 324 7.89 -6.33 -3.62
N TYR A 325 8.87 -6.98 -4.21
CA TYR A 325 8.69 -8.31 -4.82
C TYR A 325 8.39 -9.41 -3.79
N LEU A 326 9.07 -9.41 -2.65
CA LEU A 326 8.86 -10.42 -1.60
C LEU A 326 7.50 -10.31 -0.92
N ILE A 327 6.99 -9.09 -0.73
CA ILE A 327 5.76 -8.85 0.05
C ILE A 327 4.53 -8.71 -0.86
N PHE A 328 4.66 -8.00 -2.00
CA PHE A 328 3.54 -7.61 -2.86
C PHE A 328 3.61 -8.22 -4.27
N ASN A 329 4.58 -9.10 -4.56
CA ASN A 329 4.83 -9.63 -5.92
C ASN A 329 4.88 -8.53 -7.00
N SER A 330 5.29 -7.33 -6.64
CA SER A 330 5.34 -6.17 -7.56
C SER A 330 6.47 -5.22 -7.21
N SER A 331 7.03 -4.54 -8.24
CA SER A 331 8.06 -3.52 -8.04
C SER A 331 7.50 -2.31 -7.28
N ILE A 332 8.32 -1.70 -6.43
CA ILE A 332 8.03 -0.40 -5.80
C ILE A 332 8.34 0.71 -6.80
N ASP A 333 7.45 1.68 -6.96
CA ASP A 333 7.65 2.80 -7.85
C ASP A 333 8.75 3.73 -7.33
N PHE A 334 9.68 4.10 -8.23
CA PHE A 334 10.74 5.04 -7.91
C PHE A 334 10.19 6.43 -7.59
N ARG A 335 10.50 6.94 -6.39
CA ARG A 335 10.07 8.27 -5.96
C ARG A 335 11.27 9.14 -5.58
N PHE A 336 11.64 10.05 -6.47
CA PHE A 336 12.76 10.97 -6.25
C PHE A 336 12.65 11.75 -4.93
N LYS A 337 11.43 12.12 -4.52
CA LYS A 337 11.17 12.80 -3.23
C LYS A 337 11.64 11.97 -2.04
N ALA A 338 11.41 10.65 -2.04
CA ALA A 338 11.83 9.77 -0.95
C ALA A 338 13.35 9.71 -0.81
N VAL A 339 14.05 9.63 -1.95
CA VAL A 339 15.53 9.63 -2.00
C VAL A 339 16.10 10.92 -1.45
N LEU A 340 15.57 12.06 -1.89
CA LEU A 340 16.04 13.37 -1.45
C LEU A 340 15.83 13.60 0.04
N ILE A 341 14.65 13.21 0.56
CA ILE A 341 14.33 13.28 1.99
C ILE A 341 15.26 12.38 2.80
N SER A 342 15.56 11.16 2.32
CA SER A 342 16.45 10.23 3.03
C SER A 342 17.88 10.76 3.12
N ILE A 343 18.40 11.40 2.07
CA ILE A 343 19.73 12.05 2.08
C ILE A 343 19.74 13.17 3.11
N ILE A 344 18.75 14.05 3.11
CA ILE A 344 18.67 15.19 4.05
C ILE A 344 18.61 14.69 5.51
N ILE A 345 17.77 13.71 5.79
CA ILE A 345 17.62 13.13 7.13
C ILE A 345 18.95 12.52 7.57
N SER A 346 19.58 11.69 6.73
CA SER A 346 20.85 11.03 7.06
C SER A 346 21.97 12.03 7.31
N LEU A 347 22.08 13.08 6.50
CA LEU A 347 23.03 14.17 6.70
C LEU A 347 22.78 14.92 8.02
N ALA A 348 21.53 15.22 8.33
CA ALA A 348 21.18 15.91 9.57
C ALA A 348 21.61 15.07 10.80
N PHE A 349 21.29 13.78 10.81
CA PHE A 349 21.67 12.88 11.91
C PHE A 349 23.17 12.70 12.01
N ALA A 350 23.90 12.58 10.89
CA ALA A 350 25.36 12.53 10.89
C ALA A 350 25.98 13.80 11.47
N PHE A 351 25.45 14.98 11.13
CA PHE A 351 25.89 16.26 11.66
C PHE A 351 25.64 16.36 13.16
N PHE A 352 24.45 16.00 13.64
CA PHE A 352 24.15 15.94 15.08
C PHE A 352 25.06 14.98 15.82
N ALA A 353 25.34 13.82 15.25
CA ALA A 353 26.27 12.84 15.82
C ALA A 353 27.70 13.38 15.97
N ALA A 354 28.16 14.14 14.98
CA ALA A 354 29.50 14.72 14.97
C ALA A 354 29.66 15.92 15.91
N PHE A 355 28.59 16.64 16.20
CA PHE A 355 28.64 17.89 16.95
C PHE A 355 29.24 17.76 18.35
N LEU A 356 28.84 16.75 19.12
CA LEU A 356 29.34 16.54 20.49
C LEU A 356 30.84 16.15 20.54
N PRO A 357 31.34 15.20 19.73
CA PRO A 357 32.76 14.88 19.69
C PRO A 357 33.64 16.07 19.31
N ILE A 358 33.24 16.80 18.25
CA ILE A 358 34.00 17.95 17.78
C ILE A 358 34.04 19.04 18.85
N LYS A 359 32.92 19.32 19.54
CA LYS A 359 32.88 20.29 20.63
C LYS A 359 33.77 19.86 21.80
N LYS A 360 33.89 18.58 22.11
CA LYS A 360 34.82 18.05 23.12
C LYS A 360 36.29 18.23 22.70
N ALA A 361 36.61 18.07 21.42
CA ALA A 361 37.94 18.31 20.88
C ALA A 361 38.48 19.72 21.13
N LEU A 362 37.57 20.72 21.12
CA LEU A 362 37.94 22.14 21.35
C LEU A 362 38.23 22.49 22.81
N LYS A 363 37.94 21.57 23.75
CA LYS A 363 38.19 21.75 25.19
C LYS A 363 39.48 21.10 25.66
N ILE A 364 40.33 20.58 24.75
CA ILE A 364 41.59 19.92 25.06
C ILE A 364 42.57 20.92 25.70
N ASN A 365 43.14 20.56 26.87
CA ASN A 365 44.20 21.29 27.51
C ASN A 365 45.53 21.11 26.76
N ILE A 366 46.09 22.22 26.25
CA ILE A 366 47.30 22.20 25.41
C ILE A 366 48.47 21.67 26.20
N CYS A 367 48.66 22.12 27.47
CA CYS A 367 49.80 21.78 28.30
C CYS A 367 49.86 20.29 28.66
N ASP A 368 48.73 19.66 29.00
CA ASP A 368 48.64 18.24 29.41
C ASP A 368 48.86 17.30 28.22
N ASN A 369 48.57 17.73 27.02
CA ASN A 369 48.62 16.88 25.82
C ASN A 369 49.95 17.01 25.03
N LEU A 370 50.75 18.04 25.29
CA LEU A 370 52.08 18.21 24.73
C LEU A 370 53.19 17.64 25.64
N LYS A 371 52.96 17.53 26.97
CA LYS A 371 53.93 16.97 27.93
C LYS A 371 54.14 15.48 27.87
N GLY A 372 53.39 14.74 27.00
CA GLY A 372 53.60 13.34 26.75
C GLY A 372 53.80 12.45 27.99
N ASP A 373 52.78 11.81 28.48
CA ASP A 373 52.90 10.55 29.20
C ASP A 373 52.92 9.42 28.17
#